data_d1fd8c4848385988190d72a5930c12c7
#
_entry.id   d1fd8c4848385988190d72a5930c12c7
#
_cell.length_a   1.000
_cell.length_b   1.000
_cell.length_c   1.000
_cell.angle_alpha   90.00
_cell.angle_beta   90.00
_cell.angle_gamma   90.00
#
_symmetry.space_group_name_H-M   'P 1'
#
loop_
_entity.id
_entity.type
_entity.pdbx_description
1 polymer ?
#
loop_
_entity_poly.entity_id
_entity_poly.type
_entity_poly.pdbx_seq_one_letter_code
_entity_poly.pdbx_strand_id
1 'polypeptide(L)'
;MPASDVPPTHPRYLSLITRERIVAGVERGVTSPHGLIAHGRGEAFDYLLGEATHLFAHEAIAEAAKVLKAARHPVISVNGNACALAAGDLVALAGATGAKLEVNIFHTSAEREQAIRNMLLEAGAREVLMPGRTHAIQHIEHNRKWVHPEGILIADVVFVPLEDGDRCGALVQNGKTVITVDLNPLSRTAKTAQITIVDNLTRCLPLLVQAVQALNTGTTDNANANADNANANANVNVNVNVNANANSLPDRTHAPLYSNSRTLAEAERTLRTGTGN
;
A
#
# COMPACT_ATOMS: atom_id res chain seq x y z
N MET A 1 3.50 19.27 -12.26
CA MET A 1 4.10 18.23 -13.12
C MET A 1 3.84 18.64 -14.56
N PRO A 2 4.76 18.47 -15.53
CA PRO A 2 4.37 18.54 -16.92
C PRO A 2 3.24 17.55 -17.17
N ALA A 3 2.27 17.92 -18.00
CA ALA A 3 1.21 17.01 -18.39
C ALA A 3 1.86 15.79 -19.06
N SER A 4 1.47 14.61 -18.63
CA SER A 4 1.94 13.37 -19.25
C SER A 4 1.56 13.39 -20.74
N ASP A 5 2.50 13.06 -21.62
CA ASP A 5 2.23 12.88 -23.04
C ASP A 5 1.39 11.63 -23.34
N VAL A 6 1.09 10.84 -22.30
CA VAL A 6 0.31 9.61 -22.43
C VAL A 6 -1.19 9.94 -22.39
N PRO A 7 -1.95 9.65 -23.45
CA PRO A 7 -3.37 9.91 -23.46
C PRO A 7 -4.09 9.00 -22.47
N PRO A 8 -5.12 9.49 -21.74
CA PRO A 8 -5.90 8.68 -20.78
C PRO A 8 -6.56 7.42 -21.39
N THR A 9 -6.75 7.43 -22.70
CA THR A 9 -7.30 6.27 -23.47
C THR A 9 -6.26 5.20 -23.77
N HIS A 10 -4.99 5.43 -23.43
CA HIS A 10 -3.94 4.43 -23.68
C HIS A 10 -4.18 3.18 -22.83
N PRO A 11 -4.14 1.94 -23.39
CA PRO A 11 -4.41 0.71 -22.63
C PRO A 11 -3.55 0.53 -21.37
N ARG A 12 -2.32 1.07 -21.40
CA ARG A 12 -1.38 1.03 -20.27
C ARG A 12 -1.22 2.38 -19.58
N TYR A 13 -2.25 3.22 -19.61
CA TYR A 13 -2.18 4.57 -19.03
C TYR A 13 -1.71 4.56 -17.57
N LEU A 14 -2.34 3.77 -16.72
CA LEU A 14 -2.02 3.71 -15.28
C LEU A 14 -0.58 3.25 -15.02
N SER A 15 -0.13 2.22 -15.70
CA SER A 15 1.23 1.71 -15.58
C SER A 15 2.27 2.77 -16.02
N LEU A 16 2.02 3.50 -17.12
CA LEU A 16 2.90 4.55 -17.60
C LEU A 16 2.94 5.76 -16.65
N ILE A 17 1.79 6.19 -16.14
CA ILE A 17 1.72 7.30 -15.16
C ILE A 17 2.44 6.95 -13.86
N THR A 18 2.35 5.72 -13.38
CA THR A 18 3.10 5.31 -12.18
C THR A 18 4.61 5.32 -12.39
N ARG A 19 5.10 4.96 -13.59
CA ARG A 19 6.52 5.13 -13.96
C ARG A 19 6.95 6.59 -13.90
N GLU A 20 6.16 7.49 -14.48
CA GLU A 20 6.45 8.93 -14.44
C GLU A 20 6.47 9.48 -13.01
N ARG A 21 5.55 9.02 -12.14
CA ARG A 21 5.56 9.41 -10.72
C ARG A 21 6.86 8.99 -10.02
N ILE A 22 7.38 7.81 -10.30
CA ILE A 22 8.65 7.36 -9.72
C ILE A 22 9.82 8.15 -10.30
N VAL A 23 9.86 8.42 -11.61
CA VAL A 23 10.88 9.27 -12.24
C VAL A 23 10.89 10.67 -11.60
N ALA A 24 9.74 11.32 -11.53
CA ALA A 24 9.59 12.61 -10.86
C ALA A 24 9.98 12.56 -9.37
N GLY A 25 9.73 11.43 -8.71
CA GLY A 25 10.15 11.17 -7.34
C GLY A 25 11.68 11.15 -7.19
N VAL A 26 12.41 10.62 -8.18
CA VAL A 26 13.88 10.67 -8.21
C VAL A 26 14.36 12.11 -8.40
N GLU A 27 13.79 12.84 -9.35
CA GLU A 27 14.14 14.25 -9.63
C GLU A 27 13.91 15.15 -8.40
N ARG A 28 12.87 14.90 -7.64
CA ARG A 28 12.54 15.62 -6.39
C ARG A 28 13.34 15.12 -5.17
N GLY A 29 14.20 14.12 -5.32
CA GLY A 29 14.97 13.54 -4.23
C GLY A 29 14.14 12.71 -3.22
N VAL A 30 12.87 12.40 -3.54
CA VAL A 30 11.96 11.60 -2.68
C VAL A 30 12.34 10.14 -2.74
N THR A 31 12.63 9.60 -3.92
CA THR A 31 13.16 8.25 -4.07
C THR A 31 14.54 8.26 -4.72
N SER A 32 15.16 7.10 -4.90
CA SER A 32 16.50 6.96 -5.49
C SER A 32 16.42 6.20 -6.81
N PRO A 33 17.49 6.22 -7.62
CA PRO A 33 17.59 5.37 -8.81
C PRO A 33 17.34 3.88 -8.51
N HIS A 34 17.71 3.38 -7.32
CA HIS A 34 17.36 2.01 -6.89
C HIS A 34 15.84 1.80 -6.78
N GLY A 35 15.08 2.86 -6.48
CA GLY A 35 13.63 2.85 -6.46
C GLY A 35 13.02 2.55 -7.83
N LEU A 36 13.64 3.04 -8.92
CA LEU A 36 13.22 2.72 -10.31
C LEU A 36 13.34 1.22 -10.58
N ILE A 37 14.45 0.59 -10.17
CA ILE A 37 14.69 -0.85 -10.35
C ILE A 37 13.66 -1.66 -9.55
N ALA A 38 13.41 -1.27 -8.29
CA ALA A 38 12.43 -1.93 -7.44
C ALA A 38 11.01 -1.79 -8.01
N HIS A 39 10.63 -0.61 -8.52
CA HIS A 39 9.34 -0.37 -9.14
C HIS A 39 9.15 -1.24 -10.38
N GLY A 40 10.11 -1.26 -11.31
CA GLY A 40 10.04 -2.07 -12.53
C GLY A 40 9.93 -3.58 -12.25
N ARG A 41 10.60 -4.06 -11.20
CA ARG A 41 10.47 -5.45 -10.73
C ARG A 41 9.05 -5.73 -10.23
N GLY A 42 8.44 -4.82 -9.47
CA GLY A 42 7.05 -4.95 -9.01
C GLY A 42 6.07 -4.89 -10.18
N GLU A 43 6.28 -3.99 -11.13
CA GLU A 43 5.46 -3.86 -12.34
C GLU A 43 5.43 -5.15 -13.17
N ALA A 44 6.52 -5.89 -13.22
CA ALA A 44 6.54 -7.20 -13.90
C ALA A 44 5.55 -8.19 -13.27
N PHE A 45 5.43 -8.22 -11.94
CA PHE A 45 4.43 -9.02 -11.25
C PHE A 45 3.00 -8.48 -11.50
N ASP A 46 2.82 -7.16 -11.49
CA ASP A 46 1.52 -6.54 -11.78
C ASP A 46 1.01 -6.94 -13.16
N TYR A 47 1.88 -6.91 -14.16
CA TYR A 47 1.57 -7.35 -15.51
C TYR A 47 1.14 -8.83 -15.55
N LEU A 48 1.85 -9.72 -14.85
CA LEU A 48 1.51 -11.13 -14.75
C LEU A 48 0.19 -11.38 -14.01
N LEU A 49 -0.16 -10.50 -13.09
CA LEU A 49 -1.45 -10.50 -12.37
C LEU A 49 -2.57 -9.81 -13.17
N GLY A 50 -2.31 -9.34 -14.40
CA GLY A 50 -3.29 -8.72 -15.27
C GLY A 50 -3.67 -7.28 -14.91
N GLU A 51 -2.83 -6.58 -14.13
CA GLU A 51 -2.98 -5.16 -13.74
C GLU A 51 -4.37 -4.87 -13.11
N ALA A 52 -4.88 -5.82 -12.31
CA ALA A 52 -6.21 -5.77 -11.69
C ALA A 52 -6.16 -6.14 -10.21
N THR A 53 -7.11 -5.59 -9.44
CA THR A 53 -7.32 -5.97 -8.03
C THR A 53 -8.13 -7.25 -7.97
N HIS A 54 -7.54 -8.34 -7.51
CA HIS A 54 -8.16 -9.65 -7.41
C HIS A 54 -8.95 -9.84 -6.10
N LEU A 55 -9.80 -10.88 -6.06
CA LEU A 55 -10.59 -11.20 -4.87
C LEU A 55 -9.72 -11.40 -3.62
N PHE A 56 -8.59 -12.09 -3.75
CA PHE A 56 -7.65 -12.28 -2.63
C PHE A 56 -7.07 -10.95 -2.10
N ALA A 57 -6.91 -9.94 -2.97
CA ALA A 57 -6.49 -8.60 -2.56
C ALA A 57 -7.63 -7.86 -1.85
N HIS A 58 -8.88 -7.96 -2.33
CA HIS A 58 -10.05 -7.40 -1.64
C HIS A 58 -10.25 -8.01 -0.24
N GLU A 59 -10.07 -9.31 -0.06
CA GLU A 59 -10.12 -9.97 1.25
C GLU A 59 -9.03 -9.44 2.18
N ALA A 60 -7.79 -9.27 1.69
CA ALA A 60 -6.69 -8.71 2.45
C ALA A 60 -6.93 -7.23 2.82
N ILE A 61 -7.48 -6.43 1.91
CA ILE A 61 -7.87 -5.03 2.15
C ILE A 61 -8.92 -4.95 3.25
N ALA A 62 -9.96 -5.78 3.20
CA ALA A 62 -11.01 -5.79 4.20
C ALA A 62 -10.48 -6.16 5.60
N GLU A 63 -9.55 -7.11 5.69
CA GLU A 63 -8.92 -7.48 6.95
C GLU A 63 -7.95 -6.40 7.45
N ALA A 64 -7.13 -5.82 6.55
CA ALA A 64 -6.25 -4.71 6.87
C ALA A 64 -7.01 -3.50 7.44
N ALA A 65 -8.18 -3.18 6.87
CA ALA A 65 -9.04 -2.11 7.36
C ALA A 65 -9.52 -2.35 8.80
N LYS A 66 -9.95 -3.58 9.13
CA LYS A 66 -10.38 -3.96 10.48
C LYS A 66 -9.22 -3.85 11.48
N VAL A 67 -8.05 -4.39 11.12
CA VAL A 67 -6.87 -4.39 11.99
C VAL A 67 -6.37 -2.97 12.24
N LEU A 68 -6.28 -2.12 11.19
CA LEU A 68 -5.90 -0.72 11.34
C LEU A 68 -6.90 0.06 12.21
N LYS A 69 -8.20 -0.21 12.05
CA LYS A 69 -9.25 0.45 12.83
C LYS A 69 -9.23 0.06 14.30
N ALA A 70 -8.89 -1.18 14.61
CA ALA A 70 -8.82 -1.71 15.98
C ALA A 70 -7.49 -1.38 16.69
N ALA A 71 -6.48 -0.92 15.96
CA ALA A 71 -5.17 -0.61 16.50
C ALA A 71 -5.22 0.56 17.49
N ARG A 72 -4.42 0.47 18.57
CA ARG A 72 -4.27 1.54 19.56
C ARG A 72 -3.24 2.59 19.14
N HIS A 73 -2.19 2.13 18.47
CA HIS A 73 -1.07 2.95 17.99
C HIS A 73 -0.72 2.57 16.54
N PRO A 74 -1.63 2.77 15.57
CA PRO A 74 -1.34 2.48 14.18
C PRO A 74 -0.30 3.46 13.63
N VAL A 75 0.63 2.94 12.84
CA VAL A 75 1.64 3.75 12.16
C VAL A 75 1.75 3.34 10.70
N ILE A 76 1.82 4.32 9.83
CA ILE A 76 2.13 4.16 8.41
C ILE A 76 3.62 4.48 8.21
N SER A 77 4.42 3.47 7.93
CA SER A 77 5.85 3.62 7.65
C SER A 77 6.06 3.95 6.17
N VAL A 78 6.50 5.17 5.90
CA VAL A 78 6.60 5.70 4.54
C VAL A 78 8.03 5.63 4.03
N ASN A 79 8.24 4.92 2.92
CA ASN A 79 9.47 4.95 2.14
C ASN A 79 9.33 5.82 0.89
N GLY A 80 10.45 6.05 0.17
CA GLY A 80 10.47 6.96 -0.96
C GLY A 80 9.54 6.55 -2.10
N ASN A 81 9.49 5.26 -2.47
CA ASN A 81 8.61 4.79 -3.55
C ASN A 81 7.13 4.91 -3.18
N ALA A 82 6.77 4.52 -1.97
CA ALA A 82 5.40 4.65 -1.49
C ALA A 82 4.94 6.11 -1.48
N CYS A 83 5.82 7.02 -1.03
CA CYS A 83 5.56 8.46 -1.05
C CYS A 83 5.39 8.99 -2.48
N ALA A 84 6.33 8.68 -3.39
CA ALA A 84 6.28 9.14 -4.77
C ALA A 84 5.02 8.65 -5.52
N LEU A 85 4.57 7.43 -5.24
CA LEU A 85 3.41 6.82 -5.90
C LEU A 85 2.07 7.32 -5.34
N ALA A 86 1.96 7.49 -4.02
CA ALA A 86 0.66 7.57 -3.37
C ALA A 86 0.63 8.44 -2.09
N ALA A 87 1.36 9.57 -2.07
CA ALA A 87 1.41 10.45 -0.89
C ALA A 87 0.01 10.86 -0.40
N GLY A 88 -0.89 11.25 -1.31
CA GLY A 88 -2.26 11.65 -0.99
C GLY A 88 -3.07 10.54 -0.32
N ASP A 89 -2.98 9.32 -0.87
CA ASP A 89 -3.71 8.16 -0.32
C ASP A 89 -3.15 7.70 1.04
N LEU A 90 -1.82 7.80 1.24
CA LEU A 90 -1.20 7.53 2.55
C LEU A 90 -1.67 8.54 3.60
N VAL A 91 -1.78 9.81 3.24
CA VAL A 91 -2.32 10.86 4.12
C VAL A 91 -3.80 10.63 4.41
N ALA A 92 -4.59 10.25 3.39
CA ALA A 92 -6.00 9.93 3.56
C ALA A 92 -6.20 8.71 4.48
N LEU A 93 -5.37 7.66 4.32
CA LEU A 93 -5.39 6.49 5.19
C LEU A 93 -5.03 6.86 6.63
N ALA A 94 -4.00 7.70 6.83
CA ALA A 94 -3.63 8.22 8.14
C ALA A 94 -4.79 8.97 8.81
N GLY A 95 -5.47 9.84 8.05
CA GLY A 95 -6.64 10.56 8.53
C GLY A 95 -7.82 9.66 8.90
N ALA A 96 -8.09 8.62 8.10
CA ALA A 96 -9.20 7.69 8.32
C ALA A 96 -8.98 6.74 9.52
N THR A 97 -7.72 6.38 9.81
CA THR A 97 -7.34 5.43 10.86
C THR A 97 -6.84 6.08 12.15
N GLY A 98 -6.49 7.37 12.11
CA GLY A 98 -5.73 8.03 13.19
C GLY A 98 -4.26 7.63 13.24
N ALA A 99 -3.75 6.93 12.22
CA ALA A 99 -2.36 6.48 12.18
C ALA A 99 -1.38 7.66 12.06
N LYS A 100 -0.24 7.56 12.72
CA LYS A 100 0.88 8.48 12.51
C LYS A 100 1.65 8.09 11.25
N LEU A 101 2.10 9.09 10.49
CA LEU A 101 3.00 8.91 9.36
C LEU A 101 4.44 9.01 9.86
N GLU A 102 5.27 8.01 9.60
CA GLU A 102 6.70 8.02 9.94
C GLU A 102 7.56 7.71 8.73
N VAL A 103 8.52 8.59 8.44
CA VAL A 103 9.50 8.36 7.36
C VAL A 103 10.50 7.31 7.79
N ASN A 104 10.71 6.30 6.95
CA ASN A 104 11.75 5.30 7.16
C ASN A 104 12.25 4.75 5.82
N ILE A 105 13.50 5.02 5.50
CA ILE A 105 14.10 4.71 4.19
C ILE A 105 15.39 3.91 4.30
N PHE A 106 15.69 3.13 3.27
CA PHE A 106 16.89 2.27 3.22
C PHE A 106 18.17 3.07 3.05
N HIS A 107 18.28 3.87 2.00
CA HIS A 107 19.41 4.75 1.76
C HIS A 107 19.14 6.10 2.42
N THR A 108 19.46 6.20 3.70
CA THR A 108 19.16 7.38 4.52
C THR A 108 20.03 8.56 4.12
N SER A 109 19.42 9.71 3.89
CA SER A 109 20.05 11.03 3.93
C SER A 109 19.02 12.02 4.49
N ALA A 110 19.51 13.06 5.17
CA ALA A 110 18.66 14.08 5.76
C ALA A 110 17.82 14.80 4.67
N GLU A 111 18.41 15.04 3.51
CA GLU A 111 17.76 15.70 2.38
C GLU A 111 16.60 14.85 1.85
N ARG A 112 16.78 13.53 1.71
CA ARG A 112 15.73 12.64 1.23
C ARG A 112 14.63 12.45 2.25
N GLU A 113 14.97 12.26 3.52
CA GLU A 113 14.00 12.18 4.61
C GLU A 113 13.14 13.45 4.63
N GLN A 114 13.78 14.63 4.47
CA GLN A 114 13.07 15.91 4.41
C GLN A 114 12.22 16.05 3.14
N ALA A 115 12.69 15.58 1.97
CA ALA A 115 11.92 15.60 0.73
C ALA A 115 10.63 14.76 0.84
N ILE A 116 10.71 13.57 1.46
CA ILE A 116 9.54 12.72 1.72
C ILE A 116 8.58 13.43 2.68
N ARG A 117 9.11 13.99 3.77
CA ARG A 117 8.31 14.76 4.75
C ARG A 117 7.57 15.92 4.06
N ASN A 118 8.27 16.70 3.26
CA ASN A 118 7.67 17.82 2.55
C ASN A 118 6.56 17.37 1.60
N MET A 119 6.78 16.32 0.81
CA MET A 119 5.76 15.78 -0.10
C MET A 119 4.51 15.31 0.64
N LEU A 120 4.64 14.69 1.82
CA LEU A 120 3.50 14.29 2.65
C LEU A 120 2.77 15.52 3.23
N LEU A 121 3.49 16.56 3.65
CA LEU A 121 2.89 17.82 4.12
C LEU A 121 2.17 18.55 2.98
N GLU A 122 2.77 18.61 1.78
CA GLU A 122 2.13 19.13 0.56
C GLU A 122 0.84 18.36 0.21
N ALA A 123 0.81 17.04 0.50
CA ALA A 123 -0.36 16.19 0.31
C ALA A 123 -1.42 16.35 1.43
N GLY A 124 -1.19 17.22 2.41
CA GLY A 124 -2.14 17.55 3.49
C GLY A 124 -1.91 16.85 4.82
N ALA A 125 -0.76 16.19 5.02
CA ALA A 125 -0.42 15.64 6.33
C ALA A 125 -0.29 16.76 7.37
N ARG A 126 -0.86 16.57 8.56
CA ARG A 126 -0.73 17.54 9.67
C ARG A 126 0.63 17.42 10.35
N GLU A 127 1.10 16.19 10.48
CA GLU A 127 2.35 15.85 11.12
C GLU A 127 2.99 14.67 10.40
N VAL A 128 4.32 14.67 10.31
CA VAL A 128 5.11 13.56 9.77
C VAL A 128 6.29 13.34 10.72
N LEU A 129 6.34 12.18 11.34
CA LEU A 129 7.41 11.78 12.24
C LEU A 129 8.68 11.43 11.45
N MET A 130 9.81 11.85 12.00
CA MET A 130 11.12 11.61 11.40
C MET A 130 11.90 10.60 12.25
N PRO A 131 12.70 9.71 11.66
CA PRO A 131 13.52 8.77 12.41
C PRO A 131 14.54 9.55 13.25
N GLY A 132 14.48 9.38 14.55
CA GLY A 132 15.53 9.88 15.46
C GLY A 132 16.75 8.95 15.40
N ARG A 133 17.86 9.38 16.03
CA ARG A 133 19.05 8.51 16.19
C ARG A 133 19.19 8.04 17.65
N THR A 134 18.16 8.19 18.48
CA THR A 134 18.15 7.85 19.91
C THR A 134 17.37 6.59 20.24
N HIS A 135 16.39 6.21 19.37
CA HIS A 135 15.53 5.04 19.57
C HIS A 135 15.64 4.10 18.38
N ALA A 136 15.78 2.81 18.64
CA ALA A 136 15.93 1.79 17.63
C ALA A 136 15.05 0.58 17.93
N ILE A 137 14.49 -0.04 16.88
CA ILE A 137 13.95 -1.38 16.95
C ILE A 137 15.09 -2.41 16.94
N GLN A 138 14.85 -3.57 17.53
CA GLN A 138 15.81 -4.68 17.56
C GLN A 138 15.73 -5.53 16.28
N HIS A 139 16.64 -6.52 16.17
CA HIS A 139 16.64 -7.54 15.10
C HIS A 139 16.93 -7.01 13.70
N ILE A 140 17.55 -5.83 13.59
CA ILE A 140 18.01 -5.24 12.34
C ILE A 140 19.26 -4.38 12.58
N GLU A 141 20.33 -4.63 11.84
CA GLU A 141 21.59 -3.90 11.95
C GLU A 141 21.63 -2.61 11.09
N HIS A 142 20.76 -2.52 10.09
CA HIS A 142 20.72 -1.43 9.14
C HIS A 142 20.16 -0.11 9.75
N ASN A 143 20.44 1.02 9.10
CA ASN A 143 19.96 2.36 9.53
C ASN A 143 18.43 2.47 9.68
N ARG A 144 17.66 1.59 9.07
CA ARG A 144 16.21 1.51 9.24
C ARG A 144 15.77 1.04 10.63
N LYS A 145 16.71 0.66 11.51
CA LYS A 145 16.44 0.44 12.93
C LYS A 145 15.99 1.69 13.66
N TRP A 146 16.44 2.86 13.20
CA TRP A 146 16.12 4.12 13.84
C TRP A 146 14.66 4.50 13.59
N VAL A 147 13.94 4.81 14.66
CA VAL A 147 12.51 5.09 14.67
C VAL A 147 12.17 6.24 15.60
N HIS A 148 10.99 6.82 15.40
CA HIS A 148 10.48 7.85 16.31
C HIS A 148 9.88 7.22 17.57
N PRO A 149 10.12 7.80 18.78
CA PRO A 149 9.58 7.26 20.04
C PRO A 149 8.06 7.21 20.08
N GLU A 150 7.37 8.18 19.49
CA GLU A 150 5.90 8.21 19.40
C GLU A 150 5.33 7.57 18.12
N GLY A 151 6.18 6.98 17.30
CA GLY A 151 5.84 6.32 16.05
C GLY A 151 6.02 4.82 16.14
N ILE A 152 6.84 4.27 15.24
CA ILE A 152 7.06 2.82 15.10
C ILE A 152 7.52 2.18 16.42
N LEU A 153 8.23 2.90 17.31
CA LEU A 153 8.70 2.33 18.56
C LEU A 153 7.55 1.75 19.39
N ILE A 154 6.48 2.51 19.55
CA ILE A 154 5.30 2.13 20.37
C ILE A 154 4.16 1.51 19.56
N ALA A 155 4.27 1.46 18.24
CA ALA A 155 3.21 0.94 17.38
C ALA A 155 2.83 -0.49 17.74
N ASP A 156 1.54 -0.80 17.73
CA ASP A 156 1.00 -2.15 17.76
C ASP A 156 0.74 -2.69 16.35
N VAL A 157 0.36 -1.81 15.41
CA VAL A 157 0.15 -2.11 13.99
C VAL A 157 1.00 -1.18 13.13
N VAL A 158 1.75 -1.76 12.19
CA VAL A 158 2.53 -1.01 11.20
C VAL A 158 2.09 -1.36 9.79
N PHE A 159 1.52 -0.38 9.08
CA PHE A 159 1.30 -0.47 7.65
C PHE A 159 2.58 -0.03 6.93
N VAL A 160 3.20 -0.93 6.20
CA VAL A 160 4.50 -0.70 5.57
C VAL A 160 4.52 -1.24 4.14
N PRO A 161 4.04 -0.46 3.15
CA PRO A 161 4.00 -0.88 1.76
C PRO A 161 5.39 -0.88 1.12
N LEU A 162 5.60 -1.78 0.15
CA LEU A 162 6.81 -1.86 -0.68
C LEU A 162 8.09 -2.00 0.17
N GLU A 163 8.08 -2.93 1.10
CA GLU A 163 9.12 -3.10 2.11
C GLU A 163 10.07 -4.26 1.78
N ASP A 164 11.26 -4.26 2.40
CA ASP A 164 12.17 -5.39 2.38
C ASP A 164 11.86 -6.42 3.48
N GLY A 165 12.24 -7.69 3.22
CA GLY A 165 11.93 -8.79 4.12
C GLY A 165 12.67 -8.73 5.46
N ASP A 166 13.85 -8.13 5.52
CA ASP A 166 14.64 -8.03 6.76
C ASP A 166 13.95 -7.07 7.73
N ARG A 167 13.50 -5.91 7.22
CA ARG A 167 12.80 -4.96 8.08
C ARG A 167 11.39 -5.44 8.45
N CYS A 168 10.68 -6.08 7.52
CA CYS A 168 9.39 -6.69 7.85
C CYS A 168 9.57 -7.71 8.98
N GLY A 169 10.57 -8.60 8.88
CA GLY A 169 10.90 -9.57 9.93
C GLY A 169 11.27 -8.92 11.26
N ALA A 170 12.06 -7.84 11.24
CA ALA A 170 12.39 -7.11 12.45
C ALA A 170 11.16 -6.50 13.13
N LEU A 171 10.25 -5.89 12.37
CA LEU A 171 8.99 -5.35 12.93
C LEU A 171 8.16 -6.45 13.60
N VAL A 172 8.01 -7.61 12.95
CA VAL A 172 7.28 -8.76 13.51
C VAL A 172 7.96 -9.26 14.79
N GLN A 173 9.29 -9.41 14.80
CA GLN A 173 10.06 -9.85 15.98
C GLN A 173 10.01 -8.82 17.14
N ASN A 174 9.76 -7.56 16.84
CA ASN A 174 9.48 -6.51 17.84
C ASN A 174 7.99 -6.50 18.28
N GLY A 175 7.22 -7.55 17.97
CA GLY A 175 5.83 -7.70 18.41
C GLY A 175 4.82 -6.84 17.67
N LYS A 176 5.16 -6.30 16.49
CA LYS A 176 4.25 -5.49 15.68
C LYS A 176 3.40 -6.39 14.79
N THR A 177 2.12 -6.06 14.63
CA THR A 177 1.32 -6.60 13.52
C THR A 177 1.68 -5.83 12.27
N VAL A 178 2.19 -6.52 11.25
CA VAL A 178 2.64 -5.91 9.99
C VAL A 178 1.62 -6.15 8.89
N ILE A 179 1.20 -5.05 8.27
CA ILE A 179 0.38 -5.04 7.05
C ILE A 179 1.26 -4.48 5.94
N THR A 180 1.36 -5.19 4.82
CA THR A 180 2.17 -4.76 3.67
C THR A 180 1.40 -4.80 2.36
N VAL A 181 1.91 -4.08 1.37
CA VAL A 181 1.51 -4.19 -0.04
C VAL A 181 2.73 -4.69 -0.81
N ASP A 182 2.61 -5.83 -1.44
CA ASP A 182 3.68 -6.44 -2.23
C ASP A 182 3.09 -7.24 -3.40
N LEU A 183 3.43 -6.85 -4.62
CA LEU A 183 3.00 -7.54 -5.85
C LEU A 183 3.59 -8.95 -6.01
N ASN A 184 4.69 -9.24 -5.29
CA ASN A 184 5.31 -10.56 -5.31
C ASN A 184 4.88 -11.42 -4.11
N PRO A 185 3.91 -12.35 -4.26
CA PRO A 185 3.46 -13.20 -3.17
C PRO A 185 4.55 -14.17 -2.65
N LEU A 186 5.62 -14.34 -3.40
CA LEU A 186 6.74 -15.22 -3.05
C LEU A 186 7.85 -14.50 -2.29
N SER A 187 7.74 -13.18 -2.12
CA SER A 187 8.75 -12.39 -1.41
C SER A 187 8.85 -12.77 0.07
N ARG A 188 10.00 -12.48 0.68
CA ARG A 188 10.16 -12.65 2.13
C ARG A 188 9.22 -11.72 2.89
N THR A 189 9.01 -10.51 2.40
CA THR A 189 8.09 -9.54 2.99
C THR A 189 6.67 -10.08 3.04
N ALA A 190 6.15 -10.53 1.89
CA ALA A 190 4.80 -11.10 1.78
C ALA A 190 4.58 -12.30 2.71
N LYS A 191 5.59 -13.18 2.81
CA LYS A 191 5.53 -14.38 3.67
C LYS A 191 5.68 -14.10 5.16
N THR A 192 6.27 -12.96 5.54
CA THR A 192 6.54 -12.60 6.93
C THR A 192 5.45 -11.74 7.55
N ALA A 193 4.82 -10.87 6.76
CA ALA A 193 3.73 -10.02 7.22
C ALA A 193 2.48 -10.83 7.64
N GLN A 194 1.73 -10.32 8.61
CA GLN A 194 0.45 -10.93 9.01
C GLN A 194 -0.63 -10.72 7.95
N ILE A 195 -0.58 -9.58 7.24
CA ILE A 195 -1.50 -9.27 6.15
C ILE A 195 -0.68 -8.75 4.98
N THR A 196 -0.82 -9.40 3.82
CA THR A 196 -0.22 -8.95 2.56
C THR A 196 -1.32 -8.66 1.55
N ILE A 197 -1.40 -7.41 1.12
CA ILE A 197 -2.25 -7.01 0.00
C ILE A 197 -1.41 -7.23 -1.27
N VAL A 198 -1.71 -8.30 -2.02
CA VAL A 198 -1.02 -8.59 -3.29
C VAL A 198 -1.71 -7.82 -4.39
N ASP A 199 -1.32 -6.56 -4.55
CA ASP A 199 -1.86 -5.63 -5.53
C ASP A 199 -0.90 -4.45 -5.73
N ASN A 200 -1.18 -3.63 -6.76
CA ASN A 200 -0.50 -2.35 -6.96
C ASN A 200 -0.94 -1.34 -5.89
N LEU A 201 0.05 -0.64 -5.31
CA LEU A 201 -0.18 0.34 -4.25
C LEU A 201 -1.20 1.42 -4.65
N THR A 202 -1.13 1.90 -5.88
CA THR A 202 -2.01 2.98 -6.38
C THR A 202 -3.46 2.51 -6.59
N ARG A 203 -3.71 1.20 -6.72
CA ARG A 203 -5.06 0.63 -6.80
C ARG A 203 -5.59 0.27 -5.42
N CYS A 204 -4.79 -0.41 -4.58
CA CYS A 204 -5.28 -0.92 -3.31
C CYS A 204 -5.45 0.15 -2.23
N LEU A 205 -4.64 1.23 -2.22
CA LEU A 205 -4.75 2.26 -1.17
C LEU A 205 -6.08 3.00 -1.17
N PRO A 206 -6.62 3.51 -2.30
CA PRO A 206 -7.97 4.10 -2.32
C PRO A 206 -9.04 3.14 -1.80
N LEU A 207 -8.96 1.84 -2.16
CA LEU A 207 -9.88 0.82 -1.68
C LEU A 207 -9.75 0.59 -0.16
N LEU A 208 -8.51 0.60 0.36
CA LEU A 208 -8.27 0.46 1.79
C LEU A 208 -8.82 1.67 2.57
N VAL A 209 -8.64 2.88 2.05
CA VAL A 209 -9.23 4.10 2.65
C VAL A 209 -10.76 4.00 2.70
N GLN A 210 -11.39 3.60 1.59
CA GLN A 210 -12.83 3.39 1.52
C GLN A 210 -13.32 2.33 2.52
N ALA A 211 -12.61 1.20 2.62
CA ALA A 211 -12.94 0.13 3.56
C ALA A 211 -12.87 0.61 5.01
N VAL A 212 -11.85 1.39 5.38
CA VAL A 212 -11.75 1.99 6.73
C VAL A 212 -12.88 2.99 6.99
N GLN A 213 -13.20 3.84 6.01
CA GLN A 213 -14.28 4.83 6.12
C GLN A 213 -15.65 4.16 6.30
N ALA A 214 -15.91 3.08 5.58
CA ALA A 214 -17.14 2.30 5.74
C ALA A 214 -17.28 1.73 7.16
N LEU A 215 -16.18 1.26 7.76
CA LEU A 215 -16.17 0.81 9.17
C LEU A 215 -16.38 1.98 10.15
N ASN A 216 -15.98 3.21 9.80
CA ASN A 216 -16.20 4.39 10.63
C ASN A 216 -17.66 4.86 10.67
N THR A 217 -18.39 4.67 9.57
CA THR A 217 -19.80 5.09 9.46
C THR A 217 -20.79 4.04 9.97
N GLY A 218 -20.33 2.86 10.38
CA GLY A 218 -21.20 1.75 10.81
C GLY A 218 -21.97 1.09 9.66
N THR A 219 -21.68 1.44 8.41
CA THR A 219 -22.36 0.94 7.22
C THR A 219 -21.71 -0.37 6.76
N THR A 220 -21.94 -1.47 7.48
CA THR A 220 -21.38 -2.78 7.12
C THR A 220 -22.14 -3.50 6.00
N ASP A 221 -23.25 -2.95 5.48
CA ASP A 221 -24.16 -3.70 4.63
C ASP A 221 -24.20 -3.32 3.14
N ASN A 222 -23.31 -2.45 2.62
CA ASN A 222 -23.37 -2.08 1.19
C ASN A 222 -22.04 -1.80 0.49
N ALA A 223 -20.98 -2.54 0.80
CA ALA A 223 -19.72 -2.42 0.06
C ALA A 223 -19.81 -2.94 -1.42
N ASN A 224 -20.93 -3.50 -1.82
CA ASN A 224 -21.16 -4.03 -3.17
C ASN A 224 -22.08 -3.17 -4.07
N ALA A 225 -22.57 -2.00 -3.61
CA ALA A 225 -23.49 -1.20 -4.40
C ALA A 225 -22.87 0.04 -5.05
N ASN A 226 -21.60 0.38 -4.78
CA ASN A 226 -20.98 1.62 -5.24
C ASN A 226 -19.70 1.44 -6.06
N ALA A 227 -19.60 0.38 -6.84
CA ALA A 227 -18.63 0.34 -7.95
C ALA A 227 -18.94 1.41 -9.02
N ASP A 228 -20.17 1.91 -9.04
CA ASP A 228 -20.64 2.89 -10.05
C ASP A 228 -20.47 4.36 -9.62
N ASN A 229 -20.07 4.67 -8.39
CA ASN A 229 -20.03 6.07 -7.90
C ASN A 229 -18.64 6.60 -7.49
N ALA A 230 -17.56 5.84 -7.68
CA ALA A 230 -16.18 6.32 -7.42
C ALA A 230 -15.66 7.29 -8.52
N ASN A 231 -16.51 7.73 -9.46
CA ASN A 231 -16.15 8.50 -10.65
C ASN A 231 -16.51 10.00 -10.58
N ALA A 232 -16.83 10.54 -9.41
CA ALA A 232 -17.38 11.90 -9.34
C ALA A 232 -16.35 13.01 -9.03
N ASN A 233 -15.06 12.73 -8.77
CA ASN A 233 -14.08 13.80 -8.48
C ASN A 233 -12.69 13.64 -9.11
N ALA A 234 -12.56 12.82 -10.14
CA ALA A 234 -11.43 12.91 -11.06
C ALA A 234 -12.03 13.05 -12.46
N ASN A 235 -11.94 14.24 -13.02
CA ASN A 235 -12.38 14.55 -14.38
C ASN A 235 -11.49 13.81 -15.40
N VAL A 236 -11.56 12.47 -15.41
CA VAL A 236 -11.04 11.60 -16.47
C VAL A 236 -12.05 10.46 -16.67
N ASN A 237 -12.86 10.63 -17.68
CA ASN A 237 -13.83 9.63 -18.14
C ASN A 237 -13.05 8.47 -18.80
N VAL A 238 -12.73 7.42 -18.04
CA VAL A 238 -12.21 6.16 -18.59
C VAL A 238 -13.31 5.12 -18.49
N ASN A 239 -13.94 4.86 -19.62
CA ASN A 239 -14.95 3.81 -19.79
C ASN A 239 -14.24 2.45 -19.71
N VAL A 240 -14.13 1.86 -18.52
CA VAL A 240 -13.66 0.48 -18.33
C VAL A 240 -14.88 -0.43 -18.37
N ASN A 241 -15.00 -1.18 -19.44
CA ASN A 241 -16.05 -2.18 -19.64
C ASN A 241 -15.81 -3.37 -18.68
N VAL A 242 -16.45 -3.35 -17.49
CA VAL A 242 -16.38 -4.46 -16.53
C VAL A 242 -17.56 -5.39 -16.78
N ASN A 243 -17.43 -6.27 -17.76
CA ASN A 243 -18.30 -7.44 -17.85
C ASN A 243 -17.72 -8.55 -16.96
N ALA A 244 -17.99 -8.49 -15.66
CA ALA A 244 -17.79 -9.61 -14.75
C ALA A 244 -19.17 -10.11 -14.30
N ASN A 245 -19.44 -11.37 -14.63
CA ASN A 245 -20.63 -12.14 -14.29
C ASN A 245 -21.00 -12.01 -12.81
N ALA A 246 -22.08 -11.28 -12.51
CA ALA A 246 -22.58 -11.03 -11.16
C ALA A 246 -23.56 -12.11 -10.67
N ASN A 247 -23.29 -13.39 -10.95
CA ASN A 247 -24.17 -14.49 -10.48
C ASN A 247 -23.33 -15.59 -9.83
N SER A 248 -23.08 -15.45 -8.54
CA SER A 248 -22.92 -16.46 -7.47
C SER A 248 -21.94 -15.99 -6.40
N LEU A 249 -22.43 -15.13 -5.49
CA LEU A 249 -21.71 -14.93 -4.21
C LEU A 249 -22.22 -16.00 -3.22
N PRO A 250 -21.32 -16.78 -2.60
CA PRO A 250 -21.72 -17.75 -1.57
C PRO A 250 -22.22 -17.03 -0.32
N ASP A 251 -23.20 -17.65 0.34
CA ASP A 251 -23.80 -17.25 1.60
C ASP A 251 -22.71 -16.91 2.65
N ARG A 252 -22.71 -15.66 3.15
CA ARG A 252 -21.66 -15.07 3.98
C ARG A 252 -21.76 -15.38 5.48
N THR A 253 -22.66 -16.25 5.90
CA THR A 253 -22.83 -16.61 7.33
C THR A 253 -21.64 -17.41 7.89
N HIS A 254 -20.73 -17.92 7.05
CA HIS A 254 -19.54 -18.69 7.43
C HIS A 254 -18.31 -18.33 6.58
N ALA A 255 -18.07 -17.05 6.32
CA ALA A 255 -16.85 -16.65 5.62
C ALA A 255 -15.62 -17.10 6.45
N PRO A 256 -14.68 -17.86 5.87
CA PRO A 256 -13.51 -18.31 6.60
C PRO A 256 -12.70 -17.08 7.07
N LEU A 257 -12.12 -17.18 8.28
CA LEU A 257 -11.22 -16.17 8.81
C LEU A 257 -10.11 -15.88 7.79
N TYR A 258 -9.69 -14.62 7.70
CA TYR A 258 -8.58 -14.21 6.83
C TYR A 258 -7.33 -15.06 7.11
N SER A 259 -6.63 -15.44 6.05
CA SER A 259 -5.36 -16.17 6.14
C SER A 259 -4.38 -15.63 5.10
N ASN A 260 -3.27 -15.06 5.57
CA ASN A 260 -2.23 -14.55 4.68
C ASN A 260 -1.68 -15.66 3.77
N SER A 261 -1.48 -16.86 4.29
CA SER A 261 -0.99 -18.00 3.50
C SER A 261 -1.95 -18.40 2.38
N ARG A 262 -3.27 -18.33 2.60
CA ARG A 262 -4.27 -18.57 1.56
C ARG A 262 -4.22 -17.48 0.49
N THR A 263 -4.18 -16.21 0.88
CA THR A 263 -4.03 -15.06 -0.03
C THR A 263 -2.81 -15.24 -0.94
N LEU A 264 -1.65 -15.58 -0.35
CA LEU A 264 -0.43 -15.76 -1.11
C LEU A 264 -0.49 -16.97 -2.07
N ALA A 265 -1.10 -18.09 -1.63
CA ALA A 265 -1.27 -19.27 -2.47
C ALA A 265 -2.19 -19.01 -3.67
N GLU A 266 -3.26 -18.24 -3.49
CA GLU A 266 -4.16 -17.83 -4.57
C GLU A 266 -3.49 -16.89 -5.56
N ALA A 267 -2.74 -15.90 -5.05
CA ALA A 267 -1.95 -14.99 -5.88
C ALA A 267 -0.87 -15.74 -6.68
N GLU A 268 -0.15 -16.69 -6.05
CA GLU A 268 0.83 -17.54 -6.74
C GLU A 268 0.18 -18.40 -7.84
N ARG A 269 -1.00 -18.95 -7.58
CA ARG A 269 -1.76 -19.69 -8.59
C ARG A 269 -2.09 -18.81 -9.79
N THR A 270 -2.58 -17.59 -9.55
CA THR A 270 -2.90 -16.63 -10.60
C THR A 270 -1.67 -16.28 -11.45
N LEU A 271 -0.50 -16.10 -10.81
CA LEU A 271 0.77 -15.88 -11.53
C LEU A 271 1.15 -17.05 -12.44
N ARG A 272 0.90 -18.30 -12.01
CA ARG A 272 1.25 -19.51 -12.78
C ARG A 272 0.28 -19.81 -13.92
N THR A 273 -0.99 -19.51 -13.75
CA THR A 273 -2.03 -19.83 -14.75
C THR A 273 -2.33 -18.68 -15.71
N GLY A 274 -1.85 -17.48 -15.38
CA GLY A 274 -2.29 -16.25 -16.03
C GLY A 274 -3.72 -15.88 -15.63
N THR A 275 -4.14 -14.68 -16.01
CA THR A 275 -5.51 -14.18 -15.74
C THR A 275 -6.55 -14.71 -16.71
N GLY A 276 -6.27 -15.79 -17.44
CA GLY A 276 -7.26 -16.50 -18.27
C GLY A 276 -8.03 -15.58 -19.25
N ASN A 277 -7.31 -14.78 -20.02
CA ASN A 277 -7.85 -14.06 -21.20
C ASN A 277 -7.61 -14.85 -22.47
#